data_9cb69d41cfb7f30492d1fee33be2f72c
#
_entry.id   9cb69d41cfb7f30492d1fee33be2f72c
#
_cell.length_a   1.000
_cell.length_b   1.000
_cell.length_c   1.000
_cell.angle_alpha   90.00
_cell.angle_beta   90.00
_cell.angle_gamma   90.00
#
_symmetry.space_group_name_H-M   'P 1'
#
loop_
_entity.id
_entity.type
_entity.pdbx_description
1 polymer ?
#
loop_
_entity_poly.entity_id
_entity_poly.type
_entity_poly.pdbx_seq_one_letter_code
_entity_poly.pdbx_strand_id
1 'polypeptide(L)'
;MLIITNGDDMINFYKTLINNSSNKTVNNLIDSDNYKINTRTKCPYCESKNIIKYGMYRNIQRYKCKKPMCGKTFTTEIYNQFRYSKKFKENYQEYFNLLNKGLTIRECAMKLNITIVTAFFWRHRFLFDFKNKHYLENISSYVELTKMIVVENFKGSRNIPNIKRDKITVVNALNDSIDIIPIIASRNFFGFYELRDNIIPRLNKKAYVVGLIDGRLKTFANAFNEINKVKFKENYKNNIDIQYSINTQKWLSKFRGVASKYLDHYLYWRLFEYKNNFNSKRNISSKESIKKNLHLTADITTYVSWENIKLKTLPI
;
A
#
# COMPACT_ATOMS: atom_id res chain seq x y z
N MET A 1 15.89 24.37 -22.81
CA MET A 1 14.49 23.96 -23.05
C MET A 1 14.44 23.28 -24.41
N LEU A 2 14.49 21.94 -24.45
CA LEU A 2 14.44 21.19 -25.71
C LEU A 2 12.98 21.16 -26.15
N ILE A 3 12.69 21.79 -27.29
CA ILE A 3 11.38 21.72 -27.94
C ILE A 3 11.34 20.38 -28.67
N ILE A 4 10.65 19.41 -28.09
CA ILE A 4 10.43 18.09 -28.71
C ILE A 4 9.23 18.25 -29.64
N THR A 5 9.45 18.26 -30.94
CA THR A 5 8.42 18.54 -31.95
C THR A 5 7.85 17.30 -32.64
N ASN A 6 8.51 16.14 -32.53
CA ASN A 6 8.10 14.91 -33.20
C ASN A 6 7.90 13.74 -32.23
N GLY A 7 6.99 12.81 -32.57
CA GLY A 7 6.68 11.62 -31.77
C GLY A 7 7.89 10.71 -31.50
N ASP A 8 8.80 10.61 -32.48
CA ASP A 8 9.99 9.78 -32.38
C ASP A 8 11.01 10.35 -31.37
N ASP A 9 11.11 11.68 -31.24
CA ASP A 9 11.96 12.35 -30.25
C ASP A 9 11.47 12.08 -28.83
N MET A 10 10.16 12.04 -28.64
CA MET A 10 9.55 11.68 -27.37
C MET A 10 9.87 10.24 -26.97
N ILE A 11 9.75 9.29 -27.89
CA ILE A 11 10.08 7.87 -27.63
C ILE A 11 11.56 7.73 -27.30
N ASN A 12 12.45 8.38 -28.01
CA ASN A 12 13.89 8.35 -27.77
C ASN A 12 14.25 8.98 -26.40
N PHE A 13 13.57 10.04 -26.01
CA PHE A 13 13.74 10.64 -24.68
C PHE A 13 13.32 9.66 -23.56
N TYR A 14 12.18 8.98 -23.69
CA TYR A 14 11.78 7.96 -22.73
C TYR A 14 12.74 6.77 -22.67
N LYS A 15 13.27 6.34 -23.83
CA LYS A 15 14.30 5.29 -23.91
C LYS A 15 15.54 5.66 -23.08
N THR A 16 16.01 6.90 -23.19
CA THR A 16 17.15 7.40 -22.42
C THR A 16 16.85 7.40 -20.91
N LEU A 17 15.66 7.84 -20.51
CA LEU A 17 15.25 7.82 -19.10
C LEU A 17 15.20 6.42 -18.51
N ILE A 18 14.64 5.46 -19.24
CA ILE A 18 14.51 4.07 -18.80
C ILE A 18 15.89 3.43 -18.64
N ASN A 19 16.79 3.65 -19.60
CA ASN A 19 18.16 3.13 -19.54
C ASN A 19 18.94 3.70 -18.34
N ASN A 20 18.77 4.99 -18.05
CA ASN A 20 19.43 5.64 -16.91
C ASN A 20 18.87 5.21 -15.55
N SER A 21 17.62 4.72 -15.50
CA SER A 21 17.02 4.23 -14.26
C SER A 21 17.57 2.88 -13.81
N SER A 22 18.12 2.09 -14.73
CA SER A 22 18.69 0.76 -14.43
C SER A 22 19.89 0.80 -13.47
N ASN A 23 20.50 1.97 -13.26
CA ASN A 23 21.68 2.14 -12.41
C ASN A 23 21.38 2.71 -11.01
N LYS A 24 20.12 3.05 -10.71
CA LYS A 24 19.72 3.45 -9.37
C LYS A 24 19.04 2.29 -8.66
N THR A 25 19.79 1.54 -7.90
CA THR A 25 19.25 0.64 -6.88
C THR A 25 18.51 1.50 -5.85
N VAL A 26 17.22 1.31 -5.76
CA VAL A 26 16.37 1.96 -4.74
C VAL A 26 16.66 1.29 -3.40
N ASN A 27 17.67 1.76 -2.69
CA ASN A 27 18.09 1.26 -1.38
C ASN A 27 17.16 1.69 -0.23
N ASN A 28 15.91 2.06 -0.49
CA ASN A 28 14.97 2.51 0.55
C ASN A 28 13.60 1.85 0.48
N LEU A 29 13.49 0.67 -0.09
CA LEU A 29 12.29 -0.14 0.04
C LEU A 29 12.46 -1.05 1.25
N ILE A 30 11.54 -0.95 2.16
CA ILE A 30 11.37 -1.83 3.32
C ILE A 30 11.48 -3.27 2.80
N ASP A 31 12.53 -3.98 3.22
CA ASP A 31 12.73 -5.39 2.91
C ASP A 31 11.46 -6.17 3.27
N SER A 32 10.69 -6.55 2.25
CA SER A 32 9.45 -7.31 2.42
C SER A 32 9.67 -8.73 2.96
N ASP A 33 10.88 -9.24 2.86
CA ASP A 33 11.22 -10.61 3.27
C ASP A 33 11.47 -10.79 4.77
N ASN A 34 11.57 -9.69 5.54
CA ASN A 34 11.82 -9.76 6.98
C ASN A 34 10.58 -9.91 7.86
N TYR A 35 9.37 -9.99 7.31
CA TYR A 35 8.14 -10.02 8.11
C TYR A 35 7.63 -11.41 8.53
N LYS A 36 8.24 -12.48 8.07
CA LYS A 36 8.03 -13.82 8.66
C LYS A 36 8.99 -14.08 9.82
N ILE A 37 8.94 -13.24 10.83
CA ILE A 37 9.66 -13.53 12.06
C ILE A 37 8.90 -14.62 12.80
N ASN A 38 9.51 -15.80 12.81
CA ASN A 38 9.13 -16.86 13.72
C ASN A 38 9.26 -16.32 15.15
N THR A 39 8.13 -15.99 15.79
CA THR A 39 8.00 -15.16 17.00
C THR A 39 8.73 -15.67 18.25
N ARG A 40 9.42 -16.81 18.14
CA ARG A 40 10.11 -17.46 19.26
C ARG A 40 11.63 -17.34 19.25
N THR A 41 12.23 -16.69 18.26
CA THR A 41 13.66 -16.88 18.01
C THR A 41 14.55 -15.65 18.11
N LYS A 42 14.02 -14.44 18.15
CA LYS A 42 14.84 -13.22 18.15
C LYS A 42 14.32 -12.13 19.09
N CYS A 43 15.21 -11.30 19.60
CA CYS A 43 14.87 -10.10 20.36
C CYS A 43 14.27 -9.04 19.44
N PRO A 44 13.08 -8.44 19.75
CA PRO A 44 12.44 -7.44 18.90
C PRO A 44 13.15 -6.07 18.89
N TYR A 45 14.14 -5.87 19.78
CA TYR A 45 14.85 -4.60 19.91
C TYR A 45 16.21 -4.59 19.21
N CYS A 46 16.89 -5.75 19.13
CA CYS A 46 18.24 -5.83 18.59
C CYS A 46 18.46 -7.08 17.73
N GLU A 47 17.39 -7.81 17.42
CA GLU A 47 17.33 -9.00 16.56
C GLU A 47 18.24 -10.17 17.00
N SER A 48 18.85 -10.08 18.17
CA SER A 48 19.69 -11.13 18.74
C SER A 48 18.86 -12.39 18.99
N LYS A 49 19.42 -13.55 18.59
CA LYS A 49 18.86 -14.87 18.91
C LYS A 49 19.11 -15.29 20.36
N ASN A 50 20.00 -14.60 21.06
CA ASN A 50 20.36 -14.92 22.44
C ASN A 50 19.31 -14.40 23.41
N ILE A 51 18.23 -15.16 23.55
CA ILE A 51 17.08 -14.86 24.42
C ILE A 51 16.82 -16.04 25.36
N ILE A 52 16.34 -15.72 26.57
CA ILE A 52 15.93 -16.70 27.56
C ILE A 52 14.50 -16.45 28.01
N LYS A 53 13.84 -17.51 28.49
CA LYS A 53 12.57 -17.38 29.22
C LYS A 53 12.82 -16.61 30.53
N TYR A 54 11.92 -15.65 30.83
CA TYR A 54 12.10 -14.76 31.99
C TYR A 54 10.77 -14.60 32.73
N GLY A 55 10.27 -15.74 33.25
CA GLY A 55 9.03 -15.80 34.01
C GLY A 55 7.76 -15.53 33.18
N MET A 56 6.65 -15.43 33.89
CA MET A 56 5.30 -15.18 33.33
C MET A 56 4.79 -13.81 33.76
N TYR A 57 4.01 -13.17 32.92
CA TYR A 57 3.26 -11.96 33.25
C TYR A 57 1.86 -12.06 32.68
N ARG A 58 0.83 -12.03 33.53
CA ARG A 58 -0.58 -12.21 33.14
C ARG A 58 -0.81 -13.43 32.22
N ASN A 59 -0.24 -14.57 32.62
CA ASN A 59 -0.28 -15.83 31.89
C ASN A 59 0.41 -15.79 30.50
N ILE A 60 1.28 -14.81 30.24
CA ILE A 60 2.03 -14.68 29.02
C ILE A 60 3.51 -14.86 29.31
N GLN A 61 4.20 -15.72 28.55
CA GLN A 61 5.64 -15.94 28.70
C GLN A 61 6.42 -14.68 28.37
N ARG A 62 7.26 -14.25 29.32
CA ARG A 62 8.26 -13.18 29.11
C ARG A 62 9.57 -13.78 28.68
N TYR A 63 10.31 -12.99 27.92
CA TYR A 63 11.65 -13.28 27.45
C TYR A 63 12.58 -12.13 27.82
N LYS A 64 13.87 -12.43 28.00
CA LYS A 64 14.93 -11.44 28.23
C LYS A 64 16.04 -11.66 27.19
N CYS A 65 16.48 -10.59 26.56
CA CYS A 65 17.64 -10.59 25.69
C CYS A 65 18.92 -10.66 26.52
N LYS A 66 19.81 -11.59 26.21
CA LYS A 66 21.11 -11.75 26.88
C LYS A 66 22.24 -10.92 26.26
N LYS A 67 21.99 -10.24 25.12
CA LYS A 67 22.99 -9.37 24.52
C LYS A 67 23.31 -8.22 25.50
N PRO A 68 24.59 -8.01 25.91
CA PRO A 68 24.96 -7.03 26.95
C PRO A 68 24.45 -5.62 26.67
N MET A 69 24.52 -5.17 25.41
CA MET A 69 24.06 -3.84 24.98
C MET A 69 22.53 -3.70 24.89
N CYS A 70 21.77 -4.78 25.08
CA CYS A 70 20.30 -4.74 24.97
C CYS A 70 19.60 -5.00 26.28
N GLY A 71 19.78 -6.15 26.91
CA GLY A 71 19.23 -6.54 28.21
C GLY A 71 17.71 -6.46 28.36
N LYS A 72 16.97 -6.03 27.32
CA LYS A 72 15.54 -5.73 27.37
C LYS A 72 14.69 -6.99 27.51
N THR A 73 13.58 -6.83 28.26
CA THR A 73 12.55 -7.88 28.39
C THR A 73 11.37 -7.60 27.47
N PHE A 74 10.75 -8.68 26.97
CA PHE A 74 9.59 -8.60 26.08
C PHE A 74 8.69 -9.83 26.23
N THR A 75 7.47 -9.73 25.71
CA THR A 75 6.51 -10.83 25.58
C THR A 75 6.23 -11.07 24.11
N THR A 76 5.65 -12.22 23.77
CA THR A 76 5.22 -12.49 22.37
C THR A 76 4.16 -11.52 21.87
N GLU A 77 3.39 -10.89 22.77
CA GLU A 77 2.40 -9.86 22.41
C GLU A 77 3.02 -8.59 21.83
N ILE A 78 4.35 -8.38 21.96
CA ILE A 78 5.01 -7.21 21.37
C ILE A 78 4.83 -7.15 19.84
N TYR A 79 4.59 -8.30 19.23
CA TYR A 79 4.37 -8.42 17.79
C TYR A 79 2.92 -8.16 17.36
N ASN A 80 2.00 -7.93 18.30
CA ASN A 80 0.62 -7.60 17.99
C ASN A 80 0.46 -6.09 17.78
N GLN A 81 -0.06 -5.70 16.61
CA GLN A 81 -0.35 -4.30 16.26
C GLN A 81 -1.27 -3.60 17.27
N PHE A 82 -2.11 -4.35 17.96
CA PHE A 82 -3.11 -3.85 18.91
C PHE A 82 -2.78 -4.14 20.37
N ARG A 83 -1.53 -4.49 20.68
CA ARG A 83 -1.08 -4.90 22.03
C ARG A 83 -1.45 -3.94 23.16
N TYR A 84 -1.58 -2.64 22.87
CA TYR A 84 -1.94 -1.63 23.85
C TYR A 84 -3.43 -1.36 23.93
N SER A 85 -4.25 -2.01 23.12
CA SER A 85 -5.69 -1.81 23.08
C SER A 85 -6.42 -2.91 23.86
N LYS A 86 -6.83 -2.60 25.11
CA LYS A 86 -7.52 -3.58 25.98
C LYS A 86 -8.84 -4.09 25.39
N LYS A 87 -9.62 -3.21 24.75
CA LYS A 87 -10.92 -3.53 24.16
C LYS A 87 -10.81 -4.18 22.77
N PHE A 88 -9.62 -4.27 22.19
CA PHE A 88 -9.48 -4.74 20.82
C PHE A 88 -9.78 -6.23 20.69
N LYS A 89 -9.33 -7.07 21.64
CA LYS A 89 -9.55 -8.53 21.60
C LYS A 89 -11.02 -8.90 21.49
N GLU A 90 -11.92 -8.11 22.11
CA GLU A 90 -13.35 -8.35 22.14
C GLU A 90 -14.07 -7.80 20.91
N ASN A 91 -13.58 -6.68 20.37
CA ASN A 91 -14.31 -5.90 19.37
C ASN A 91 -13.67 -5.88 17.97
N TYR A 92 -12.50 -6.53 17.78
CA TYR A 92 -11.77 -6.39 16.52
C TYR A 92 -12.54 -6.93 15.30
N GLN A 93 -13.24 -8.04 15.49
CA GLN A 93 -14.02 -8.68 14.42
C GLN A 93 -15.20 -7.82 14.03
N GLU A 94 -15.90 -7.28 15.01
CA GLU A 94 -17.03 -6.39 14.75
C GLU A 94 -16.57 -5.08 14.12
N TYR A 95 -15.47 -4.48 14.63
CA TYR A 95 -14.89 -3.29 14.00
C TYR A 95 -14.54 -3.52 12.54
N PHE A 96 -13.91 -4.66 12.22
CA PHE A 96 -13.59 -5.03 10.84
C PHE A 96 -14.84 -5.18 9.98
N ASN A 97 -15.90 -5.79 10.50
CA ASN A 97 -17.18 -5.90 9.80
C ASN A 97 -17.81 -4.53 9.52
N LEU A 98 -17.76 -3.61 10.49
CA LEU A 98 -18.24 -2.25 10.33
C LEU A 98 -17.40 -1.47 9.31
N LEU A 99 -16.09 -1.67 9.31
CA LEU A 99 -15.17 -1.10 8.32
C LEU A 99 -15.54 -1.56 6.90
N ASN A 100 -15.74 -2.86 6.70
CA ASN A 100 -16.12 -3.43 5.39
C ASN A 100 -17.50 -2.96 4.91
N LYS A 101 -18.42 -2.65 5.84
CA LYS A 101 -19.70 -2.03 5.52
C LYS A 101 -19.56 -0.54 5.14
N GLY A 102 -18.35 0.01 5.19
CA GLY A 102 -18.07 1.39 4.81
C GLY A 102 -18.48 2.44 5.85
N LEU A 103 -18.71 2.05 7.12
CA LEU A 103 -19.11 2.97 8.17
C LEU A 103 -18.00 4.00 8.45
N THR A 104 -18.41 5.19 8.86
CA THR A 104 -17.50 6.25 9.28
C THR A 104 -16.81 5.90 10.61
N ILE A 105 -15.71 6.60 10.93
CA ILE A 105 -15.01 6.42 12.21
C ILE A 105 -15.94 6.71 13.40
N ARG A 106 -16.81 7.73 13.26
CA ARG A 106 -17.77 8.12 14.31
C ARG A 106 -18.82 7.03 14.54
N GLU A 107 -19.39 6.49 13.48
CA GLU A 107 -20.37 5.40 13.57
C GLU A 107 -19.76 4.14 14.18
N CYS A 108 -18.53 3.76 13.77
CA CYS A 108 -17.82 2.66 14.39
C CYS A 108 -17.58 2.90 15.89
N ALA A 109 -17.18 4.12 16.26
CA ALA A 109 -16.96 4.48 17.66
C ALA A 109 -18.23 4.35 18.51
N MET A 110 -19.36 4.85 18.00
CA MET A 110 -20.66 4.74 18.68
C MET A 110 -21.10 3.29 18.84
N LYS A 111 -21.07 2.50 17.75
CA LYS A 111 -21.54 1.10 17.77
C LYS A 111 -20.75 0.21 18.74
N LEU A 112 -19.46 0.48 18.89
CA LEU A 112 -18.57 -0.33 19.73
C LEU A 112 -18.31 0.28 21.11
N ASN A 113 -18.96 1.37 21.44
CA ASN A 113 -18.76 2.09 22.70
C ASN A 113 -17.27 2.37 23.00
N ILE A 114 -16.56 2.90 21.98
CA ILE A 114 -15.16 3.30 22.08
C ILE A 114 -15.00 4.78 21.70
N THR A 115 -13.89 5.37 22.07
CA THR A 115 -13.61 6.77 21.68
C THR A 115 -13.34 6.88 20.19
N ILE A 116 -13.65 8.05 19.59
CA ILE A 116 -13.34 8.34 18.18
C ILE A 116 -11.84 8.19 17.91
N VAL A 117 -10.99 8.56 18.88
CA VAL A 117 -9.54 8.41 18.79
C VAL A 117 -9.15 6.95 18.68
N THR A 118 -9.72 6.07 19.50
CA THR A 118 -9.50 4.62 19.45
C THR A 118 -9.96 4.05 18.10
N ALA A 119 -11.16 4.42 17.64
CA ALA A 119 -11.67 3.97 16.34
C ALA A 119 -10.78 4.44 15.18
N PHE A 120 -10.25 5.68 15.26
CA PHE A 120 -9.30 6.20 14.29
C PHE A 120 -7.99 5.39 14.25
N PHE A 121 -7.41 5.08 15.41
CA PHE A 121 -6.21 4.25 15.50
C PHE A 121 -6.44 2.85 14.96
N TRP A 122 -7.57 2.21 15.30
CA TRP A 122 -7.88 0.87 14.81
C TRP A 122 -8.03 0.87 13.30
N ARG A 123 -8.75 1.85 12.73
CA ARG A 123 -8.88 1.97 11.28
C ARG A 123 -7.52 2.01 10.59
N HIS A 124 -6.66 2.92 11.00
CA HIS A 124 -5.37 3.08 10.33
C HIS A 124 -4.44 1.90 10.51
N ARG A 125 -4.56 1.14 11.61
CA ARG A 125 -3.83 -0.11 11.75
C ARG A 125 -4.32 -1.18 10.79
N PHE A 126 -5.63 -1.36 10.64
CA PHE A 126 -6.17 -2.24 9.61
C PHE A 126 -5.73 -1.84 8.21
N LEU A 127 -5.78 -0.56 7.88
CA LEU A 127 -5.38 -0.07 6.56
C LEU A 127 -3.88 -0.30 6.31
N PHE A 128 -3.05 -0.14 7.32
CA PHE A 128 -1.63 -0.46 7.26
C PHE A 128 -1.39 -1.95 7.01
N ASP A 129 -2.15 -2.81 7.68
CA ASP A 129 -2.08 -4.25 7.49
C ASP A 129 -2.53 -4.66 6.08
N PHE A 130 -3.57 -4.02 5.52
CA PHE A 130 -3.97 -4.24 4.12
C PHE A 130 -2.86 -3.87 3.16
N LYS A 131 -2.16 -2.76 3.40
CA LYS A 131 -1.00 -2.38 2.61
C LYS A 131 0.06 -3.45 2.65
N ASN A 132 0.51 -3.86 3.83
CA ASN A 132 1.56 -4.86 3.99
C ASN A 132 1.23 -6.19 3.32
N LYS A 133 -0.04 -6.60 3.40
CA LYS A 133 -0.51 -7.85 2.82
C LYS A 133 -0.59 -7.82 1.29
N HIS A 134 -0.95 -6.68 0.72
CA HIS A 134 -1.19 -6.53 -0.72
C HIS A 134 -0.07 -5.74 -1.43
N TYR A 135 0.98 -5.40 -0.70
CA TYR A 135 2.13 -4.73 -1.30
C TYR A 135 2.86 -5.68 -2.26
N LEU A 136 3.08 -5.19 -3.46
CA LEU A 136 3.90 -5.84 -4.47
C LEU A 136 5.04 -4.88 -4.81
N GLU A 137 6.25 -5.38 -4.89
CA GLU A 137 7.40 -4.57 -5.26
C GLU A 137 7.31 -4.12 -6.71
N ASN A 138 7.03 -5.06 -7.60
CA ASN A 138 6.83 -4.79 -9.02
C ASN A 138 5.73 -5.68 -9.60
N ILE A 139 5.26 -5.34 -10.79
CA ILE A 139 4.20 -6.04 -11.51
C ILE A 139 4.72 -6.51 -12.86
N SER A 140 4.28 -7.70 -13.29
CA SER A 140 4.71 -8.37 -14.52
C SER A 140 3.52 -8.85 -15.35
N SER A 141 3.81 -9.50 -16.48
CA SER A 141 2.83 -9.97 -17.47
C SER A 141 2.28 -8.83 -18.33
N TYR A 142 1.02 -8.83 -18.66
CA TYR A 142 0.36 -7.72 -19.35
C TYR A 142 -0.08 -6.68 -18.30
N VAL A 143 0.40 -5.46 -18.43
CA VAL A 143 0.20 -4.40 -17.43
C VAL A 143 -0.44 -3.18 -18.06
N GLU A 144 -1.59 -2.78 -17.57
CA GLU A 144 -2.25 -1.53 -17.92
C GLU A 144 -1.96 -0.43 -16.89
N LEU A 145 -1.55 0.71 -17.40
CA LEU A 145 -1.33 1.92 -16.59
C LEU A 145 -2.51 2.88 -16.78
N THR A 146 -3.17 3.19 -15.69
CA THR A 146 -4.26 4.17 -15.65
C THR A 146 -3.95 5.28 -14.66
N LYS A 147 -4.34 6.51 -15.00
CA LYS A 147 -4.10 7.69 -14.16
C LYS A 147 -5.39 8.18 -13.53
N MET A 148 -5.34 8.52 -12.25
CA MET A 148 -6.37 9.29 -11.58
C MET A 148 -5.77 10.47 -10.79
N ILE A 149 -6.57 11.49 -10.54
CA ILE A 149 -6.15 12.69 -9.82
C ILE A 149 -6.96 12.80 -8.52
N VAL A 150 -6.26 13.04 -7.42
CA VAL A 150 -6.83 13.30 -6.10
C VAL A 150 -6.40 14.67 -5.64
N VAL A 151 -7.32 15.48 -5.13
CA VAL A 151 -6.98 16.81 -4.57
C VAL A 151 -6.36 16.62 -3.19
N GLU A 152 -5.25 17.31 -2.95
CA GLU A 152 -4.57 17.27 -1.65
C GLU A 152 -5.49 17.71 -0.51
N ASN A 153 -5.36 17.03 0.63
CA ASN A 153 -6.17 17.30 1.80
C ASN A 153 -5.32 17.25 3.07
N PHE A 154 -5.33 18.35 3.80
CA PHE A 154 -4.60 18.54 5.07
C PHE A 154 -5.43 18.19 6.31
N LYS A 155 -6.50 17.41 6.15
CA LYS A 155 -7.42 17.05 7.25
C LYS A 155 -6.67 16.53 8.48
N GLY A 156 -6.99 17.09 9.63
CA GLY A 156 -6.31 16.78 10.89
C GLY A 156 -4.97 17.52 11.10
N SER A 157 -4.61 18.47 10.23
CA SER A 157 -3.53 19.43 10.47
C SER A 157 -4.08 20.65 11.20
N ARG A 158 -3.33 21.17 12.18
CA ARG A 158 -3.67 22.43 12.88
C ARG A 158 -3.30 23.65 12.03
N ASN A 159 -2.22 23.55 11.29
CA ASN A 159 -1.75 24.60 10.38
C ASN A 159 -2.13 24.21 8.96
N ILE A 160 -3.24 24.72 8.47
CA ILE A 160 -3.62 24.56 7.06
C ILE A 160 -3.03 25.76 6.33
N PRO A 161 -2.11 25.52 5.38
CA PRO A 161 -1.59 26.63 4.56
C PRO A 161 -2.77 27.27 3.79
N ASN A 162 -2.82 28.58 3.77
CA ASN A 162 -3.79 29.33 2.98
C ASN A 162 -3.42 29.31 1.48
N ILE A 163 -3.02 28.13 0.98
CA ILE A 163 -2.46 27.91 -0.35
C ILE A 163 -3.45 27.02 -1.13
N LYS A 164 -3.48 27.21 -2.42
CA LYS A 164 -4.21 26.34 -3.35
C LYS A 164 -3.79 24.90 -3.15
N ARG A 165 -4.76 24.03 -2.96
CA ARG A 165 -4.51 22.59 -2.78
C ARG A 165 -3.93 21.98 -4.05
N ASP A 166 -2.86 21.24 -3.89
CA ASP A 166 -2.19 20.57 -4.98
C ASP A 166 -2.97 19.37 -5.49
N LYS A 167 -2.66 18.96 -6.71
CA LYS A 167 -3.21 17.76 -7.32
C LYS A 167 -2.21 16.62 -7.13
N ILE A 168 -2.65 15.53 -6.53
CA ILE A 168 -1.87 14.31 -6.39
C ILE A 168 -2.23 13.38 -7.54
N THR A 169 -1.25 13.01 -8.34
CA THR A 169 -1.43 12.02 -9.40
C THR A 169 -1.17 10.63 -8.83
N VAL A 170 -2.13 9.76 -9.02
CA VAL A 170 -1.99 8.33 -8.71
C VAL A 170 -2.07 7.56 -10.02
N VAL A 171 -1.07 6.70 -10.24
CA VAL A 171 -1.05 5.76 -11.36
C VAL A 171 -1.33 4.37 -10.80
N ASN A 172 -2.35 3.72 -11.33
CA ASN A 172 -2.63 2.33 -11.00
C ASN A 172 -2.05 1.44 -12.11
N ALA A 173 -1.17 0.52 -11.73
CA ALA A 173 -0.67 -0.53 -12.61
C ALA A 173 -1.45 -1.81 -12.33
N LEU A 174 -2.18 -2.30 -13.32
CA LEU A 174 -3.05 -3.48 -13.23
C LEU A 174 -2.54 -4.54 -14.19
N ASN A 175 -2.44 -5.79 -13.74
CA ASN A 175 -2.07 -6.90 -14.62
C ASN A 175 -3.26 -7.84 -14.93
N ASP A 176 -3.03 -8.76 -15.88
CA ASP A 176 -3.98 -9.79 -16.27
C ASP A 176 -4.34 -10.79 -15.17
N SER A 177 -3.53 -10.89 -14.11
CA SER A 177 -3.78 -11.71 -12.92
C SER A 177 -4.55 -10.98 -11.83
N ILE A 178 -5.04 -9.74 -12.10
CA ILE A 178 -5.79 -8.88 -11.16
C ILE A 178 -4.92 -8.40 -9.99
N ASP A 179 -3.61 -8.39 -10.19
CA ASP A 179 -2.76 -7.66 -9.28
C ASP A 179 -2.76 -6.19 -9.63
N ILE A 180 -2.75 -5.36 -8.61
CA ILE A 180 -2.82 -3.91 -8.75
C ILE A 180 -1.78 -3.28 -7.83
N ILE A 181 -1.00 -2.38 -8.40
CA ILE A 181 -0.10 -1.52 -7.64
C ILE A 181 -0.60 -0.08 -7.76
N PRO A 182 -1.19 0.49 -6.71
CA PRO A 182 -1.49 1.91 -6.69
C PRO A 182 -0.20 2.69 -6.37
N ILE A 183 0.21 3.58 -7.25
CA ILE A 183 1.44 4.35 -7.16
C ILE A 183 1.07 5.83 -7.00
N ILE A 184 1.43 6.44 -5.86
CA ILE A 184 1.38 7.89 -5.72
C ILE A 184 2.55 8.43 -6.52
N ALA A 185 2.27 8.94 -7.71
CA ALA A 185 3.29 9.24 -8.71
C ALA A 185 3.84 10.65 -8.63
N SER A 186 2.99 11.63 -8.33
CA SER A 186 3.44 13.03 -8.27
C SER A 186 2.51 13.92 -7.45
N ARG A 187 3.02 15.09 -7.11
CA ARG A 187 2.29 16.22 -6.58
C ARG A 187 2.40 17.37 -7.57
N ASN A 188 1.28 17.94 -7.99
CA ASN A 188 1.09 18.97 -9.00
C ASN A 188 1.45 18.55 -10.42
N PHE A 189 2.71 18.41 -10.73
CA PHE A 189 3.18 18.07 -12.06
C PHE A 189 3.40 16.57 -12.18
N PHE A 190 3.01 15.99 -13.30
CA PHE A 190 3.28 14.61 -13.65
C PHE A 190 3.98 14.57 -15.00
N GLY A 191 5.25 14.28 -15.00
CA GLY A 191 6.10 14.28 -16.17
C GLY A 191 7.10 13.13 -16.18
N PHE A 192 8.24 13.38 -16.80
CA PHE A 192 9.25 12.36 -17.09
C PHE A 192 9.99 11.86 -15.84
N TYR A 193 10.27 12.77 -14.91
CA TYR A 193 10.99 12.42 -13.69
C TYR A 193 10.13 11.51 -12.80
N GLU A 194 8.87 11.82 -12.69
CA GLU A 194 7.90 11.02 -11.92
C GLU A 194 7.69 9.64 -12.52
N LEU A 195 7.71 9.53 -13.85
CA LEU A 195 7.66 8.24 -14.55
C LEU A 195 8.93 7.43 -14.24
N ARG A 196 10.12 8.05 -14.33
CA ARG A 196 11.40 7.39 -14.06
C ARG A 196 11.52 6.94 -12.62
N ASP A 197 11.22 7.83 -11.67
CA ASP A 197 11.54 7.60 -10.26
C ASP A 197 10.45 6.82 -9.53
N ASN A 198 9.19 6.92 -9.95
CA ASN A 198 8.07 6.32 -9.25
C ASN A 198 7.38 5.17 -10.02
N ILE A 199 7.37 5.18 -11.35
CA ILE A 199 6.66 4.16 -12.14
C ILE A 199 7.61 3.05 -12.59
N ILE A 200 8.76 3.36 -13.17
CA ILE A 200 9.70 2.34 -13.69
C ILE A 200 10.09 1.31 -12.62
N PRO A 201 10.42 1.69 -11.36
CA PRO A 201 10.79 0.72 -10.34
C PRO A 201 9.67 -0.28 -9.99
N ARG A 202 8.43 0.08 -10.32
CA ARG A 202 7.23 -0.74 -10.05
C ARG A 202 6.86 -1.68 -11.20
N LEU A 203 7.60 -1.63 -12.30
CA LEU A 203 7.37 -2.46 -13.48
C LEU A 203 8.50 -3.49 -13.63
N ASN A 204 8.12 -4.74 -13.84
CA ASN A 204 9.09 -5.76 -14.21
C ASN A 204 9.56 -5.54 -15.65
N LYS A 205 10.85 -5.70 -15.95
CA LYS A 205 11.41 -5.54 -17.30
C LYS A 205 10.78 -6.49 -18.34
N LYS A 206 10.19 -7.61 -17.89
CA LYS A 206 9.49 -8.57 -18.74
C LYS A 206 8.01 -8.25 -18.93
N ALA A 207 7.49 -7.18 -18.33
CA ALA A 207 6.10 -6.78 -18.48
C ALA A 207 5.86 -6.14 -19.85
N TYR A 208 4.77 -6.53 -20.50
CA TYR A 208 4.23 -5.79 -21.63
C TYR A 208 3.31 -4.70 -21.10
N VAL A 209 3.68 -3.45 -21.29
CA VAL A 209 3.01 -2.31 -20.67
C VAL A 209 2.14 -1.57 -21.68
N VAL A 210 0.94 -1.19 -21.27
CA VAL A 210 0.01 -0.39 -22.05
C VAL A 210 -0.43 0.82 -21.23
N GLY A 211 -0.27 2.02 -21.77
CA GLY A 211 -0.79 3.24 -21.18
C GLY A 211 -2.21 3.53 -21.68
N LEU A 212 -3.16 3.75 -20.75
CA LEU A 212 -4.55 4.02 -21.10
C LEU A 212 -4.89 5.49 -20.81
N ILE A 213 -5.73 6.07 -21.68
CA ILE A 213 -6.33 7.41 -21.56
C ILE A 213 -5.31 8.56 -21.65
N ASP A 214 -4.19 8.48 -20.95
CA ASP A 214 -3.19 9.54 -20.88
C ASP A 214 -2.11 9.36 -21.97
N GLY A 215 -1.88 10.41 -22.79
CA GLY A 215 -0.90 10.35 -23.88
C GLY A 215 0.54 10.09 -23.41
N ARG A 216 0.94 10.63 -22.24
CA ARG A 216 2.28 10.41 -21.68
C ARG A 216 2.47 8.95 -21.26
N LEU A 217 1.45 8.34 -20.63
CA LEU A 217 1.49 6.93 -20.28
C LEU A 217 1.55 6.03 -21.51
N LYS A 218 0.86 6.40 -22.60
CA LYS A 218 0.91 5.66 -23.88
C LYS A 218 2.31 5.71 -24.50
N THR A 219 2.89 6.89 -24.64
CA THR A 219 4.24 7.05 -25.20
C THR A 219 5.30 6.40 -24.33
N PHE A 220 5.17 6.52 -23.00
CA PHE A 220 6.05 5.83 -22.06
C PHE A 220 5.97 4.31 -22.20
N ALA A 221 4.77 3.74 -22.30
CA ALA A 221 4.56 2.30 -22.42
C ALA A 221 5.18 1.75 -23.72
N ASN A 222 5.03 2.45 -24.84
CA ASN A 222 5.65 2.07 -26.11
C ASN A 222 7.18 2.05 -25.99
N ALA A 223 7.78 3.12 -25.44
CA ALA A 223 9.23 3.19 -25.24
C ALA A 223 9.74 2.10 -24.29
N PHE A 224 8.99 1.79 -23.22
CA PHE A 224 9.33 0.74 -22.27
C PHE A 224 9.35 -0.65 -22.94
N ASN A 225 8.33 -0.96 -23.72
CA ASN A 225 8.24 -2.24 -24.45
C ASN A 225 9.35 -2.41 -25.48
N GLU A 226 9.68 -1.36 -26.24
CA GLU A 226 10.75 -1.37 -27.24
C GLU A 226 12.12 -1.60 -26.59
N ILE A 227 12.46 -0.88 -25.52
CA ILE A 227 13.75 -1.04 -24.82
C ILE A 227 13.91 -2.44 -24.25
N ASN A 228 12.87 -2.95 -23.62
CA ASN A 228 12.90 -4.27 -23.00
C ASN A 228 12.64 -5.40 -24.02
N LYS A 229 12.42 -5.07 -25.31
CA LYS A 229 12.13 -6.02 -26.39
C LYS A 229 10.96 -6.95 -26.06
N VAL A 230 9.95 -6.43 -25.35
CA VAL A 230 8.77 -7.20 -24.96
C VAL A 230 7.73 -7.06 -26.05
N LYS A 231 7.23 -8.22 -26.56
CA LYS A 231 6.19 -8.27 -27.57
C LYS A 231 4.86 -8.66 -26.94
N PHE A 232 3.77 -8.16 -27.52
CA PHE A 232 2.43 -8.60 -27.19
C PHE A 232 2.29 -10.10 -27.43
N LYS A 233 1.64 -10.82 -26.49
CA LYS A 233 1.32 -12.24 -26.62
C LYS A 233 -0.18 -12.40 -26.68
N GLU A 234 -0.69 -13.23 -27.59
CA GLU A 234 -2.12 -13.47 -27.76
C GLU A 234 -2.82 -14.04 -26.51
N ASN A 235 -2.06 -14.70 -25.63
CA ASN A 235 -2.56 -15.25 -24.36
C ASN A 235 -2.82 -14.20 -23.28
N TYR A 236 -2.50 -12.93 -23.53
CA TYR A 236 -2.81 -11.85 -22.58
C TYR A 236 -4.31 -11.61 -22.52
N LYS A 237 -4.90 -11.82 -21.36
CA LYS A 237 -6.33 -11.62 -21.15
C LYS A 237 -6.64 -10.15 -20.92
N ASN A 238 -7.38 -9.55 -21.86
CA ASN A 238 -7.96 -8.19 -21.72
C ASN A 238 -9.14 -8.17 -20.72
N ASN A 239 -8.99 -8.78 -19.55
CA ASN A 239 -10.04 -8.83 -18.52
C ASN A 239 -9.82 -7.79 -17.42
N ILE A 240 -9.11 -6.71 -17.73
CA ILE A 240 -8.76 -5.71 -16.74
C ILE A 240 -9.89 -4.70 -16.65
N ASP A 241 -10.26 -4.39 -15.43
CA ASP A 241 -11.29 -3.39 -15.17
C ASP A 241 -10.72 -1.98 -15.34
N ILE A 242 -10.82 -1.47 -16.58
CA ILE A 242 -10.44 -0.08 -16.92
C ILE A 242 -11.14 0.92 -15.98
N GLN A 243 -12.31 0.56 -15.48
CA GLN A 243 -13.08 1.39 -14.58
C GLN A 243 -12.52 1.43 -13.15
N TYR A 244 -11.50 0.61 -12.83
CA TYR A 244 -10.94 0.57 -11.48
C TYR A 244 -10.52 1.97 -10.98
N SER A 245 -9.80 2.73 -11.79
CA SER A 245 -9.34 4.08 -11.42
C SER A 245 -10.50 5.05 -11.22
N ILE A 246 -11.49 5.04 -12.12
CA ILE A 246 -12.69 5.88 -12.04
C ILE A 246 -13.50 5.49 -10.79
N ASN A 247 -13.72 4.20 -10.57
CA ASN A 247 -14.45 3.70 -9.42
C ASN A 247 -13.72 3.97 -8.11
N THR A 248 -12.38 3.93 -8.11
CA THR A 248 -11.56 4.26 -6.94
C THR A 248 -11.65 5.75 -6.62
N GLN A 249 -11.65 6.62 -7.61
CA GLN A 249 -11.84 8.06 -7.41
C GLN A 249 -13.22 8.37 -6.81
N LYS A 250 -14.29 7.76 -7.35
CA LYS A 250 -15.66 7.86 -6.81
C LYS A 250 -15.73 7.30 -5.39
N TRP A 251 -15.06 6.19 -5.11
CA TRP A 251 -15.02 5.60 -3.78
C TRP A 251 -14.31 6.51 -2.76
N LEU A 252 -13.18 7.13 -3.13
CA LEU A 252 -12.47 8.08 -2.29
C LEU A 252 -13.32 9.31 -1.94
N SER A 253 -14.19 9.77 -2.84
CA SER A 253 -15.06 10.93 -2.60
C SER A 253 -16.05 10.72 -1.45
N LYS A 254 -16.44 9.47 -1.14
CA LYS A 254 -17.34 9.13 -0.02
C LYS A 254 -16.78 9.58 1.34
N PHE A 255 -15.47 9.67 1.48
CA PHE A 255 -14.82 10.07 2.73
C PHE A 255 -14.75 11.59 2.94
N ARG A 256 -15.35 12.39 2.03
CA ARG A 256 -15.31 13.85 2.06
C ARG A 256 -13.87 14.39 2.25
N GLY A 257 -12.92 13.75 1.58
CA GLY A 257 -11.50 14.03 1.63
C GLY A 257 -10.74 13.13 2.60
N VAL A 258 -9.84 12.34 2.04
CA VAL A 258 -8.84 11.57 2.77
C VAL A 258 -7.62 12.46 2.95
N ALA A 259 -7.09 12.57 4.19
CA ALA A 259 -5.85 13.29 4.40
C ALA A 259 -4.73 12.67 3.56
N SER A 260 -4.00 13.50 2.80
CA SER A 260 -3.01 13.03 1.83
C SER A 260 -1.96 12.11 2.44
N LYS A 261 -1.58 12.37 3.70
CA LYS A 261 -0.66 11.50 4.48
C LYS A 261 -1.15 10.07 4.73
N TYR A 262 -2.43 9.76 4.44
CA TYR A 262 -3.01 8.43 4.57
C TYR A 262 -3.55 7.91 3.24
N LEU A 263 -3.37 8.63 2.15
CA LEU A 263 -3.90 8.27 0.83
C LEU A 263 -3.49 6.87 0.43
N ASP A 264 -2.21 6.55 0.58
CA ASP A 264 -1.67 5.24 0.25
C ASP A 264 -2.42 4.10 0.97
N HIS A 265 -2.67 4.23 2.27
CA HIS A 265 -3.42 3.25 3.04
C HIS A 265 -4.85 3.05 2.52
N TYR A 266 -5.53 4.13 2.12
CA TYR A 266 -6.87 4.05 1.55
C TYR A 266 -6.86 3.40 0.16
N LEU A 267 -5.83 3.60 -0.63
CA LEU A 267 -5.67 2.93 -1.91
C LEU A 267 -5.54 1.41 -1.75
N TYR A 268 -4.76 0.95 -0.76
CA TYR A 268 -4.66 -0.47 -0.43
C TYR A 268 -5.94 -1.04 0.20
N TRP A 269 -6.70 -0.24 0.95
CA TRP A 269 -8.03 -0.66 1.38
C TRP A 269 -8.97 -0.86 0.18
N ARG A 270 -8.96 0.07 -0.76
CA ARG A 270 -9.75 -0.08 -1.98
C ARG A 270 -9.35 -1.33 -2.77
N LEU A 271 -8.05 -1.60 -2.88
CA LEU A 271 -7.54 -2.80 -3.50
C LEU A 271 -8.05 -4.07 -2.79
N PHE A 272 -8.02 -4.09 -1.47
CA PHE A 272 -8.56 -5.20 -0.67
C PHE A 272 -10.06 -5.44 -0.95
N GLU A 273 -10.88 -4.39 -0.95
CA GLU A 273 -12.30 -4.51 -1.29
C GLU A 273 -12.52 -4.99 -2.73
N TYR A 274 -11.74 -4.48 -3.67
CA TYR A 274 -11.84 -4.87 -5.08
C TYR A 274 -11.54 -6.36 -5.27
N LYS A 275 -10.46 -6.86 -4.69
CA LYS A 275 -10.09 -8.28 -4.75
C LYS A 275 -11.14 -9.17 -4.07
N ASN A 276 -11.70 -8.75 -2.95
CA ASN A 276 -12.75 -9.52 -2.28
C ASN A 276 -14.05 -9.57 -3.09
N ASN A 277 -14.48 -8.46 -3.67
CA ASN A 277 -15.67 -8.42 -4.52
C ASN A 277 -15.50 -9.24 -5.80
N PHE A 278 -14.30 -9.24 -6.37
CA PHE A 278 -13.98 -10.03 -7.55
C PHE A 278 -14.04 -11.54 -7.23
N ASN A 279 -13.48 -11.96 -6.11
CA ASN A 279 -13.51 -13.35 -5.65
C ASN A 279 -14.94 -13.82 -5.31
N SER A 280 -15.77 -12.93 -4.75
CA SER A 280 -17.18 -13.24 -4.44
C SER A 280 -18.00 -13.50 -5.70
N LYS A 281 -17.76 -12.79 -6.79
CA LYS A 281 -18.42 -13.02 -8.08
C LYS A 281 -18.03 -14.35 -8.74
N ARG A 282 -16.90 -14.94 -8.34
CA ARG A 282 -16.43 -16.26 -8.81
C ARG A 282 -16.83 -17.42 -7.92
N ASN A 283 -17.86 -17.28 -7.05
CA ASN A 283 -18.38 -18.33 -6.15
C ASN A 283 -17.36 -18.92 -5.15
N ILE A 284 -16.27 -18.24 -4.89
CA ILE A 284 -15.40 -18.58 -3.76
C ILE A 284 -16.06 -18.01 -2.51
N SER A 285 -16.47 -18.89 -1.58
CA SER A 285 -17.31 -18.53 -0.42
C SER A 285 -16.78 -17.28 0.30
N SER A 286 -17.55 -16.19 0.22
CA SER A 286 -17.17 -14.88 0.72
C SER A 286 -16.98 -14.85 2.25
N LYS A 287 -17.70 -15.71 2.98
CA LYS A 287 -17.61 -15.80 4.45
C LYS A 287 -16.32 -16.45 4.93
N GLU A 288 -15.82 -17.47 4.23
CA GLU A 288 -14.54 -18.09 4.56
C GLU A 288 -13.34 -17.21 4.17
N SER A 289 -13.42 -16.51 3.05
CA SER A 289 -12.36 -15.56 2.66
C SER A 289 -12.28 -14.37 3.62
N ILE A 290 -13.40 -13.88 4.14
CA ILE A 290 -13.43 -12.81 5.16
C ILE A 290 -12.86 -13.34 6.48
N LYS A 291 -13.24 -14.54 6.94
CA LYS A 291 -12.67 -15.16 8.14
C LYS A 291 -11.17 -15.42 7.98
N LYS A 292 -10.73 -15.97 6.84
CA LYS A 292 -9.33 -16.22 6.55
C LYS A 292 -8.53 -14.91 6.48
N ASN A 293 -9.11 -13.84 5.95
CA ASN A 293 -8.51 -12.51 5.93
C ASN A 293 -8.45 -11.87 7.32
N LEU A 294 -9.41 -12.15 8.20
CA LEU A 294 -9.41 -11.71 9.60
C LEU A 294 -8.32 -12.42 10.41
N HIS A 295 -8.19 -13.75 10.25
CA HIS A 295 -7.10 -14.49 10.88
C HIS A 295 -5.72 -14.00 10.40
N LEU A 296 -5.60 -13.65 9.12
CA LEU A 296 -4.33 -13.12 8.57
C LEU A 296 -4.00 -11.72 9.08
N THR A 297 -4.97 -10.88 9.44
CA THR A 297 -4.72 -9.60 10.10
C THR A 297 -4.37 -9.75 11.58
N ALA A 298 -4.81 -10.82 12.23
CA ALA A 298 -4.43 -11.16 13.61
C ALA A 298 -3.00 -11.74 13.70
N ASP A 299 -2.51 -12.33 12.63
CA ASP A 299 -1.17 -12.95 12.54
C ASP A 299 -0.07 -11.97 12.13
N ILE A 300 -0.38 -10.71 11.87
CA ILE A 300 0.61 -9.69 11.50
C ILE A 300 1.31 -9.14 12.75
N THR A 301 2.41 -9.37 12.80
CA THR A 301 3.46 -9.84 13.68
C THR A 301 4.37 -8.75 14.23
N THR A 302 4.30 -7.51 13.84
CA THR A 302 5.16 -6.46 14.40
C THR A 302 4.39 -5.21 14.76
N TYR A 303 4.48 -4.81 16.02
CA TYR A 303 3.98 -3.50 16.44
C TYR A 303 4.79 -2.41 15.74
N VAL A 304 4.13 -1.70 14.85
CA VAL A 304 4.67 -0.49 14.21
C VAL A 304 4.22 0.73 14.99
N SER A 305 5.14 1.62 15.32
CA SER A 305 4.79 2.86 16.01
C SER A 305 3.84 3.70 15.16
N TRP A 306 3.02 4.53 15.82
CA TRP A 306 2.09 5.41 15.11
C TRP A 306 2.81 6.36 14.13
N GLU A 307 4.01 6.80 14.48
CA GLU A 307 4.83 7.67 13.64
C GLU A 307 5.25 6.98 12.33
N ASN A 308 5.49 5.68 12.37
CA ASN A 308 5.85 4.89 11.19
C ASN A 308 4.64 4.52 10.32
N ILE A 309 3.43 4.50 10.90
CA ILE A 309 2.19 4.30 10.12
C ILE A 309 1.85 5.53 9.29
N LYS A 310 2.20 6.72 9.76
CA LYS A 310 1.99 7.95 8.97
C LYS A 310 2.98 7.97 7.81
N LEU A 311 2.50 8.25 6.61
CA LEU A 311 3.41 8.66 5.55
C LEU A 311 4.08 9.95 5.97
N LYS A 312 5.40 9.91 6.10
CA LYS A 312 6.19 11.10 6.50
C LYS A 312 6.24 12.11 5.36
N THR A 313 6.29 11.62 4.14
CA THR A 313 6.26 12.43 2.91
C THR A 313 5.47 11.69 1.85
N LEU A 314 4.66 12.41 1.09
CA LEU A 314 4.24 11.91 -0.22
C LEU A 314 5.51 11.77 -1.06
N PRO A 315 5.65 10.73 -1.91
CA PRO A 315 6.71 10.71 -2.90
C PRO A 315 6.53 11.95 -3.77
N ILE A 316 7.50 12.82 -3.73
CA ILE A 316 7.49 14.12 -4.41
C ILE A 316 8.70 14.19 -5.31
#